data_dbdb58b130b94b09cc80b9f861253cdf
#
_entry.id   dbdb58b130b94b09cc80b9f861253cdf
#
_cell.length_a   1.000
_cell.length_b   1.000
_cell.length_c   1.000
_cell.angle_alpha   90.00
_cell.angle_beta   90.00
_cell.angle_gamma   90.00
#
_symmetry.space_group_name_H-M   'P 1'
#
loop_
_entity.id
_entity.type
_entity.pdbx_description
1 polymer ?
#
loop_
_entity_poly.entity_id
_entity_poly.type
_entity_poly.pdbx_seq_one_letter_code
_entity_poly.pdbx_strand_id
1 'polypeptide(L)'
;MLFRSKRLKKAANTAPYHFKEDPVEQLKNNVWIAPYYEDDVKLLAETIGVDKILFGSDWPHGEGLADPIAFTSDIPQFPEFSAEDTRKVMRDNALDLLGAKVPAA
;
A
#
# COMPACT_ATOMS: atom_id res chain seq x y z
N MET A 1 2.13 4.74 8.30
CA MET A 1 2.70 3.38 8.16
C MET A 1 4.14 3.27 8.63
N LEU A 2 5.04 4.09 8.12
CA LEU A 2 6.46 4.11 8.54
C LEU A 2 6.64 4.24 10.05
N PHE A 3 5.88 5.14 10.65
CA PHE A 3 5.92 5.37 12.09
C PHE A 3 5.51 4.14 12.90
N ARG A 4 4.47 3.42 12.45
CA ARG A 4 3.99 2.19 13.09
C ARG A 4 5.01 1.06 12.94
N SER A 5 5.63 0.94 11.77
CA SER A 5 6.70 -0.05 11.54
C SER A 5 7.88 0.17 12.47
N LYS A 6 8.31 1.42 12.65
CA LYS A 6 9.40 1.77 13.58
C LYS A 6 9.04 1.42 15.03
N ARG A 7 7.80 1.68 15.44
CA ARG A 7 7.34 1.33 16.79
C ARG A 7 7.31 -0.18 17.02
N LEU A 8 6.83 -0.94 16.04
CA LEU A 8 6.83 -2.40 16.12
C LEU A 8 8.24 -2.97 16.21
N LYS A 9 9.16 -2.44 15.42
CA LYS A 9 10.56 -2.86 15.47
C LYS A 9 11.18 -2.56 16.83
N LYS A 10 10.90 -1.39 17.40
CA LYS A 10 11.37 -1.03 18.74
C LYS A 10 10.80 -1.98 19.79
N ALA A 11 9.50 -2.29 19.72
CA ALA A 11 8.86 -3.22 20.65
C ALA A 11 9.47 -4.62 20.56
N ALA A 12 9.73 -5.12 19.37
CA ALA A 12 10.36 -6.42 19.16
C ALA A 12 11.78 -6.46 19.72
N ASN A 13 12.54 -5.37 19.57
CA ASN A 13 13.90 -5.28 20.11
C ASN A 13 13.92 -5.19 21.64
N THR A 14 12.89 -4.56 22.23
CA THR A 14 12.79 -4.39 23.70
C THR A 14 12.24 -5.62 24.40
N ALA A 15 11.29 -6.33 23.77
CA ALA A 15 10.64 -7.49 24.34
C ALA A 15 10.48 -8.61 23.29
N PRO A 16 11.59 -9.18 22.80
CA PRO A 16 11.56 -10.15 21.68
C PRO A 16 10.76 -11.42 22.01
N TYR A 17 10.64 -11.77 23.29
CA TYR A 17 9.89 -12.96 23.71
C TYR A 17 8.37 -12.82 23.54
N HIS A 18 7.85 -11.61 23.32
CA HIS A 18 6.43 -11.39 23.03
C HIS A 18 6.06 -11.70 21.58
N PHE A 19 7.04 -11.87 20.71
CA PHE A 19 6.83 -12.07 19.28
C PHE A 19 7.45 -13.40 18.85
N LYS A 20 6.65 -14.28 18.25
CA LYS A 20 7.14 -15.54 17.67
C LYS A 20 7.92 -15.31 16.38
N GLU A 21 7.55 -14.27 15.65
CA GLU A 21 8.14 -13.85 14.38
C GLU A 21 8.43 -12.36 14.44
N ASP A 22 9.22 -11.86 13.48
CA ASP A 22 9.42 -10.42 13.35
C ASP A 22 8.07 -9.72 13.06
N PRO A 23 7.56 -8.86 13.96
CA PRO A 23 6.26 -8.23 13.77
C PRO A 23 6.22 -7.29 12.57
N VAL A 24 7.36 -6.74 12.13
CA VAL A 24 7.44 -5.90 10.94
C VAL A 24 7.21 -6.74 9.69
N GLU A 25 7.81 -7.93 9.62
CA GLU A 25 7.60 -8.86 8.50
C GLU A 25 6.16 -9.39 8.48
N GLN A 26 5.58 -9.70 9.65
CA GLN A 26 4.16 -10.07 9.74
C GLN A 26 3.25 -8.96 9.22
N LEU A 27 3.54 -7.71 9.57
CA LEU A 27 2.77 -6.56 9.09
C LEU A 27 2.85 -6.46 7.56
N LYS A 28 4.05 -6.55 7.00
CA LYS A 28 4.27 -6.50 5.55
C LYS A 28 3.54 -7.60 4.79
N ASN A 29 3.47 -8.79 5.37
CA ASN A 29 2.88 -9.96 4.71
C ASN A 29 1.35 -10.01 4.81
N ASN A 30 0.75 -9.33 5.80
CA ASN A 30 -0.67 -9.50 6.13
C ASN A 30 -1.49 -8.22 6.04
N VAL A 31 -0.89 -7.08 5.67
CA VAL A 31 -1.57 -5.79 5.63
C VAL A 31 -1.49 -5.18 4.24
N TRP A 32 -2.62 -4.79 3.69
CA TRP A 32 -2.74 -3.97 2.50
C TRP A 32 -3.12 -2.56 2.90
N ILE A 33 -2.63 -1.55 2.19
CA ILE A 33 -2.83 -0.14 2.54
C ILE A 33 -3.34 0.62 1.32
N ALA A 34 -4.45 1.35 1.51
CA ALA A 34 -4.93 2.34 0.57
C ALA A 34 -4.48 3.72 1.08
N PRO A 35 -3.44 4.32 0.52
CA PRO A 35 -2.96 5.61 0.98
C PRO A 35 -3.87 6.74 0.53
N TYR A 36 -3.87 7.84 1.27
CA TYR A 36 -4.42 9.09 0.78
C TYR A 36 -3.56 9.60 -0.39
N TYR A 37 -4.14 10.39 -1.27
CA TYR A 37 -3.42 10.96 -2.41
C TYR A 37 -2.25 11.87 -1.99
N GLU A 38 -2.24 12.35 -0.76
CA GLU A 38 -1.19 13.19 -0.20
C GLU A 38 0.02 12.39 0.30
N ASP A 39 -0.14 11.08 0.49
CA ASP A 39 0.91 10.23 1.00
C ASP A 39 2.03 10.03 -0.04
N ASP A 40 3.25 9.83 0.44
CA ASP A 40 4.36 9.45 -0.41
C ASP A 40 4.24 7.97 -0.79
N VAL A 41 3.63 7.71 -1.93
CA VAL A 41 3.34 6.35 -2.41
C VAL A 41 4.63 5.59 -2.71
N LYS A 42 5.64 6.28 -3.22
CA LYS A 42 6.95 5.66 -3.50
C LYS A 42 7.62 5.16 -2.23
N LEU A 43 7.65 5.99 -1.19
CA LEU A 43 8.22 5.61 0.10
C LEU A 43 7.41 4.48 0.74
N LEU A 44 6.09 4.49 0.60
CA LEU A 44 5.23 3.41 1.05
C LEU A 44 5.56 2.09 0.32
N ALA A 45 5.76 2.15 -1.00
CA ALA A 45 6.14 0.99 -1.79
C ALA A 45 7.50 0.42 -1.36
N GLU A 46 8.46 1.27 -1.03
CA GLU A 46 9.76 0.85 -0.50
C GLU A 46 9.65 0.19 0.88
N THR A 47 8.65 0.59 1.67
CA THR A 47 8.46 0.11 3.03
C THR A 47 7.73 -1.23 3.10
N ILE A 48 6.60 -1.36 2.38
CA ILE A 48 5.73 -2.55 2.45
C ILE A 48 5.68 -3.36 1.17
N GLY A 49 6.25 -2.86 0.10
CA GLY A 49 6.19 -3.46 -1.22
C GLY A 49 4.99 -2.96 -2.04
N VAL A 50 5.19 -2.79 -3.33
CA VAL A 50 4.15 -2.29 -4.25
C VAL A 50 2.94 -3.21 -4.31
N ASP A 51 3.12 -4.51 -4.04
CA ASP A 51 2.05 -5.53 -4.08
C ASP A 51 1.01 -5.36 -2.98
N LYS A 52 1.29 -4.55 -1.97
CA LYS A 52 0.41 -4.31 -0.81
C LYS A 52 -0.26 -2.94 -0.82
N ILE A 53 -0.09 -2.18 -1.87
CA ILE A 53 -0.71 -0.86 -2.01
C ILE A 53 -1.98 -0.99 -2.83
N LEU A 54 -3.07 -0.42 -2.32
CA LEU A 54 -4.37 -0.41 -2.98
C LEU A 54 -4.72 1.02 -3.40
N PHE A 55 -5.48 1.14 -4.46
CA PHE A 55 -6.10 2.41 -4.83
C PHE A 55 -7.43 2.59 -4.12
N GLY A 56 -7.69 3.80 -3.66
CA GLY A 56 -8.99 4.21 -3.13
C GLY A 56 -9.24 5.68 -3.41
N SER A 57 -10.42 6.01 -3.91
CA SER A 57 -10.78 7.39 -4.25
C SER A 57 -11.31 8.19 -3.07
N ASP A 58 -11.75 7.51 -2.03
CA ASP A 58 -12.48 8.09 -0.89
C ASP A 58 -13.74 8.88 -1.29
N TRP A 59 -14.26 8.60 -2.48
CA TRP A 59 -15.52 9.21 -2.93
C TRP A 59 -16.70 8.69 -2.08
N PRO A 60 -17.67 9.49 -1.63
CA PRO A 60 -17.90 10.90 -1.97
C PRO A 60 -17.44 11.90 -0.88
N HIS A 61 -16.47 11.57 -0.06
CA HIS A 61 -15.98 12.46 0.97
C HIS A 61 -15.31 13.69 0.37
N GLY A 62 -15.26 14.81 1.13
CA GLY A 62 -14.73 16.07 0.63
C GLY A 62 -13.25 16.01 0.22
N GLU A 63 -12.46 15.17 0.87
CA GLU A 63 -11.06 14.90 0.54
C GLU A 63 -10.88 13.84 -0.56
N GLY A 64 -11.96 13.26 -1.05
CA GLY A 64 -11.93 12.24 -2.09
C GLY A 64 -11.59 12.78 -3.46
N LEU A 65 -11.21 11.89 -4.37
CA LEU A 65 -10.89 12.22 -5.75
C LEU A 65 -12.14 12.25 -6.62
N ALA A 66 -12.37 13.39 -7.27
CA ALA A 66 -13.50 13.56 -8.20
C ALA A 66 -13.28 12.74 -9.48
N ASP A 67 -12.04 12.63 -9.94
CA ASP A 67 -11.63 11.81 -11.06
C ASP A 67 -10.62 10.76 -10.60
N PRO A 68 -11.07 9.55 -10.27
CA PRO A 68 -10.18 8.51 -9.76
C PRO A 68 -9.07 8.08 -10.72
N ILE A 69 -9.32 8.17 -12.03
CA ILE A 69 -8.32 7.76 -13.03
C ILE A 69 -7.13 8.73 -13.06
N ALA A 70 -7.40 9.99 -12.80
CA ALA A 70 -6.36 11.03 -12.74
C ALA A 70 -5.35 10.80 -11.60
N PHE A 71 -5.65 9.92 -10.65
CA PHE A 71 -4.75 9.58 -9.55
C PHE A 71 -3.34 9.22 -10.04
N THR A 72 -3.24 8.49 -11.14
CA THR A 72 -1.94 8.10 -11.71
C THR A 72 -1.14 9.27 -12.28
N SER A 73 -1.83 10.34 -12.68
CA SER A 73 -1.21 11.55 -13.23
C SER A 73 -0.95 12.60 -12.15
N ASP A 74 -1.84 12.68 -11.17
CA ASP A 74 -1.82 13.74 -10.17
C ASP A 74 -0.83 13.46 -9.03
N ILE A 75 -0.49 12.19 -8.81
CA ILE A 75 0.52 11.84 -7.82
C ILE A 75 1.88 11.74 -8.50
N PRO A 76 2.81 12.65 -8.18
CA PRO A 76 4.11 12.74 -8.86
C PRO A 76 4.93 11.46 -8.83
N GLN A 77 4.75 10.64 -7.81
CA GLN A 77 5.49 9.39 -7.67
C GLN A 77 5.07 8.31 -8.68
N PHE A 78 3.82 8.38 -9.18
CA PHE A 78 3.32 7.38 -10.12
C PHE A 78 4.06 7.37 -11.46
N PRO A 79 4.44 8.51 -12.05
CA PRO A 79 5.24 8.49 -13.27
C PRO A 79 6.57 7.75 -13.13
N GLU A 80 7.10 7.60 -11.93
CA GLU A 80 8.33 6.85 -11.65
C GLU A 80 8.11 5.34 -11.56
N PHE A 81 6.85 4.91 -11.42
CA PHE A 81 6.50 3.49 -11.38
C PHE A 81 6.47 2.92 -12.80
N SER A 82 6.79 1.63 -12.92
CA SER A 82 6.57 0.91 -14.17
C SER A 82 5.06 0.81 -14.47
N ALA A 83 4.72 0.54 -15.72
CA ALA A 83 3.32 0.28 -16.08
C ALA A 83 2.74 -0.90 -15.29
N GLU A 84 3.56 -1.93 -15.01
CA GLU A 84 3.18 -3.07 -14.20
C GLU A 84 2.88 -2.66 -12.76
N ASP A 85 3.74 -1.85 -12.12
CA ASP A 85 3.54 -1.39 -10.75
C ASP A 85 2.30 -0.52 -10.63
N THR A 86 2.07 0.37 -11.58
CA THR A 86 0.86 1.20 -11.63
C THR A 86 -0.39 0.33 -11.73
N ARG A 87 -0.38 -0.68 -12.59
CA ARG A 87 -1.49 -1.64 -12.74
C ARG A 87 -1.74 -2.42 -11.44
N LYS A 88 -0.70 -2.81 -10.73
CA LYS A 88 -0.83 -3.48 -9.43
C LYS A 88 -1.58 -2.59 -8.43
N VAL A 89 -1.17 -1.35 -8.28
CA VAL A 89 -1.80 -0.40 -7.35
C VAL A 89 -3.24 -0.12 -7.73
N MET A 90 -3.50 0.10 -9.01
CA MET A 90 -4.82 0.50 -9.50
C MET A 90 -5.83 -0.66 -9.59
N ARG A 91 -5.35 -1.90 -9.66
CA ARG A 91 -6.24 -3.04 -9.92
C ARG A 91 -5.79 -4.35 -9.28
N ASP A 92 -4.62 -4.86 -9.66
CA ASP A 92 -4.25 -6.25 -9.44
C ASP A 92 -4.11 -6.60 -7.96
N ASN A 93 -3.64 -5.68 -7.13
CA ASN A 93 -3.49 -5.91 -5.69
C ASN A 93 -4.85 -6.10 -5.00
N ALA A 94 -5.88 -5.38 -5.42
CA ALA A 94 -7.23 -5.55 -4.88
C ALA A 94 -7.79 -6.92 -5.27
N LEU A 95 -7.56 -7.35 -6.50
CA LEU A 95 -7.98 -8.68 -6.95
C LEU A 95 -7.27 -9.79 -6.17
N ASP A 96 -5.98 -9.62 -5.91
CA ASP A 96 -5.20 -10.55 -5.11
C ASP A 96 -5.73 -10.64 -3.68
N LEU A 97 -5.96 -9.50 -3.03
CA LEU A 97 -6.53 -9.43 -1.68
C LEU A 97 -7.88 -10.13 -1.58
N LEU A 98 -8.73 -9.95 -2.58
CA LEU A 98 -10.06 -10.56 -2.62
C LEU A 98 -10.05 -12.02 -3.06
N GLY A 99 -8.91 -12.55 -3.50
CA GLY A 99 -8.79 -13.90 -4.04
C GLY A 99 -9.45 -14.05 -5.42
N ALA A 100 -9.76 -12.95 -6.09
CA ALA A 100 -10.39 -12.97 -7.40
C ALA A 100 -9.35 -13.27 -8.50
N LYS A 101 -9.74 -14.07 -9.48
CA LYS A 101 -8.90 -14.31 -10.64
C LYS A 101 -8.90 -13.09 -11.55
N VAL A 102 -7.72 -12.68 -11.99
CA VAL A 102 -7.58 -11.62 -12.97
C VAL A 102 -8.05 -12.15 -14.33
N PRO A 103 -9.07 -11.54 -14.96
CA PRO A 103 -9.49 -11.99 -16.28
C PRO A 103 -8.34 -11.82 -17.28
N ALA A 104 -8.20 -12.75 -18.21
CA ALA A 104 -7.33 -12.57 -19.36
C ALA A 104 -7.80 -11.33 -20.12
N ALA A 105 -6.91 -10.39 -20.32
CA ALA A 105 -7.23 -9.10 -20.92
C ALA A 105 -7.68 -9.25 -22.36
#